data_703d67272cc57a8c907815dd683bfa84
#
_entry.id   703d67272cc57a8c907815dd683bfa84
#
_cell.length_a   1.000
_cell.length_b   1.000
_cell.length_c   1.000
_cell.angle_alpha   90.00
_cell.angle_beta   90.00
_cell.angle_gamma   90.00
#
_symmetry.space_group_name_H-M   'P 1'
#
loop_
_entity.id
_entity.type
_entity.pdbx_description
1 polymer ?
#
loop_
_entity_poly.entity_id
_entity_poly.type
_entity_poly.pdbx_seq_one_letter_code
_entity_poly.pdbx_strand_id
1 'polypeptide(L)'
;MKVAFQRVAAAAMASCLALMACLVFVNVVLRYGFGAGIAASEELSRLLFVWMVFIGATAAYPMGEHMAFTSLLLKLRTRPRVFAAATALIRALVLLACVLVAWGAWQQFVVGLDSHSVVIGYPAALLPLPALLSSVAIGVMALVELVRREPLDFGHATDLE
;
A
#
# COMPACT_ATOMS: atom_id res chain seq x y z
N MET A 1 -19.49 1.53 6.80
CA MET A 1 -18.47 2.20 5.97
C MET A 1 -17.24 1.33 5.73
N LYS A 2 -16.63 0.68 6.73
CA LYS A 2 -15.43 -0.18 6.57
C LYS A 2 -15.62 -1.28 5.51
N VAL A 3 -16.73 -2.03 5.54
CA VAL A 3 -17.01 -3.14 4.60
C VAL A 3 -17.14 -2.66 3.14
N ALA A 4 -17.78 -1.51 2.91
CA ALA A 4 -17.91 -0.95 1.55
C ALA A 4 -16.54 -0.52 1.01
N PHE A 5 -15.72 0.14 1.82
CA PHE A 5 -14.36 0.54 1.46
C PHE A 5 -13.49 -0.68 1.10
N GLN A 6 -13.55 -1.73 1.90
CA GLN A 6 -12.82 -2.98 1.65
C GLN A 6 -13.25 -3.67 0.36
N ARG A 7 -14.55 -3.72 0.07
CA ARG A 7 -15.06 -4.28 -1.20
C ARG A 7 -14.57 -3.48 -2.40
N VAL A 8 -14.57 -2.16 -2.31
CA VAL A 8 -14.06 -1.30 -3.39
C VAL A 8 -12.56 -1.51 -3.59
N ALA A 9 -11.79 -1.52 -2.51
CA ALA A 9 -10.34 -1.78 -2.58
C ALA A 9 -10.04 -3.17 -3.16
N ALA A 10 -10.74 -4.21 -2.70
CA ALA A 10 -10.60 -5.58 -3.22
C ALA A 10 -10.96 -5.66 -4.72
N ALA A 11 -12.05 -5.02 -5.14
CA ALA A 11 -12.42 -4.97 -6.55
C ALA A 11 -11.38 -4.23 -7.40
N ALA A 12 -10.84 -3.11 -6.89
CA ALA A 12 -9.77 -2.37 -7.58
C ALA A 12 -8.49 -3.20 -7.71
N MET A 13 -8.06 -3.87 -6.63
CA MET A 13 -6.89 -4.77 -6.66
C MET A 13 -7.10 -5.95 -7.62
N ALA A 14 -8.27 -6.59 -7.58
CA ALA A 14 -8.61 -7.69 -8.48
C ALA A 14 -8.62 -7.23 -9.95
N SER A 15 -9.14 -6.04 -10.23
CA SER A 15 -9.12 -5.45 -11.58
C SER A 15 -7.70 -5.16 -12.06
N CYS A 16 -6.85 -4.58 -11.21
CA CYS A 16 -5.44 -4.36 -11.54
C CYS A 16 -4.73 -5.69 -11.85
N LEU A 17 -4.93 -6.70 -11.01
CA LEU A 17 -4.32 -8.02 -11.20
C LEU A 17 -4.81 -8.70 -12.49
N ALA A 18 -6.11 -8.66 -12.77
CA ALA A 18 -6.68 -9.24 -13.99
C ALA A 18 -6.12 -8.55 -15.25
N LEU A 19 -6.06 -7.21 -15.25
CA LEU A 19 -5.48 -6.44 -16.35
C LEU A 19 -4.00 -6.76 -16.55
N MET A 20 -3.22 -6.83 -15.45
CA MET A 20 -1.80 -7.23 -15.53
C MET A 20 -1.64 -8.63 -16.10
N ALA A 21 -2.43 -9.59 -15.64
CA ALA A 21 -2.37 -10.97 -16.14
C ALA A 21 -2.69 -11.03 -17.65
N CYS A 22 -3.73 -10.32 -18.09
CA CYS A 22 -4.07 -10.22 -19.51
C CYS A 22 -2.95 -9.56 -20.32
N LEU A 23 -2.38 -8.44 -19.87
CA LEU A 23 -1.31 -7.73 -20.55
C LEU A 23 -0.07 -8.61 -20.72
N VAL A 24 0.35 -9.28 -19.65
CA VAL A 24 1.51 -10.18 -19.67
C VAL A 24 1.24 -11.38 -20.57
N PHE A 25 0.06 -12.00 -20.48
CA PHE A 25 -0.32 -13.13 -21.30
C PHE A 25 -0.31 -12.77 -22.80
N VAL A 26 -0.96 -11.66 -23.17
CA VAL A 26 -0.99 -11.19 -24.56
C VAL A 26 0.43 -10.89 -25.04
N ASN A 27 1.26 -10.24 -24.23
CA ASN A 27 2.65 -9.93 -24.57
C ASN A 27 3.47 -11.21 -24.82
N VAL A 28 3.28 -12.24 -23.98
CA VAL A 28 3.96 -13.54 -24.14
C VAL A 28 3.52 -14.21 -25.43
N VAL A 29 2.22 -14.27 -25.73
CA VAL A 29 1.69 -14.88 -26.97
C VAL A 29 2.24 -14.15 -28.20
N LEU A 30 2.25 -12.83 -28.20
CA LEU A 30 2.78 -12.05 -29.33
C LEU A 30 4.28 -12.24 -29.49
N ARG A 31 5.04 -12.29 -28.41
CA ARG A 31 6.49 -12.45 -28.45
C ARG A 31 6.91 -13.82 -28.96
N TYR A 32 6.25 -14.89 -28.51
CA TYR A 32 6.61 -16.27 -28.90
C TYR A 32 5.89 -16.74 -30.14
N GLY A 33 4.67 -16.25 -30.43
CA GLY A 33 3.92 -16.64 -31.64
C GLY A 33 4.24 -15.81 -32.86
N PHE A 34 4.54 -14.54 -32.69
CA PHE A 34 4.71 -13.59 -33.81
C PHE A 34 6.09 -12.88 -33.81
N GLY A 35 6.97 -13.17 -32.86
CA GLY A 35 8.29 -12.57 -32.74
C GLY A 35 8.30 -11.08 -32.31
N ALA A 36 7.16 -10.50 -31.95
CA ALA A 36 7.04 -9.10 -31.61
C ALA A 36 6.36 -8.93 -30.24
N GLY A 37 7.11 -8.49 -29.23
CA GLY A 37 6.54 -8.12 -27.92
C GLY A 37 6.05 -6.68 -27.87
N ILE A 38 5.12 -6.37 -26.97
CA ILE A 38 4.58 -5.03 -26.71
C ILE A 38 5.30 -4.43 -25.50
N ALA A 39 6.22 -3.48 -25.71
CA ALA A 39 6.94 -2.79 -24.63
C ALA A 39 5.98 -2.03 -23.68
N ALA A 40 4.86 -1.52 -24.21
CA ALA A 40 3.80 -0.88 -23.43
C ALA A 40 3.18 -1.80 -22.35
N SER A 41 3.16 -3.12 -22.58
CA SER A 41 2.64 -4.11 -21.63
C SER A 41 3.47 -4.15 -20.34
N GLU A 42 4.79 -4.08 -20.43
CA GLU A 42 5.68 -4.11 -19.26
C GLU A 42 5.52 -2.83 -18.42
N GLU A 43 5.44 -1.69 -19.10
CA GLU A 43 5.31 -0.39 -18.45
C GLU A 43 3.97 -0.23 -17.75
N LEU A 44 2.87 -0.63 -18.42
CA LEU A 44 1.53 -0.56 -17.85
C LEU A 44 1.36 -1.56 -16.70
N SER A 45 1.93 -2.75 -16.81
CA SER A 45 1.92 -3.74 -15.72
C SER A 45 2.64 -3.22 -14.48
N ARG A 46 3.77 -2.53 -14.64
CA ARG A 46 4.48 -1.89 -13.53
C ARG A 46 3.64 -0.81 -12.86
N LEU A 47 2.97 0.03 -13.65
CA LEU A 47 2.09 1.07 -13.13
C LEU A 47 0.94 0.47 -12.32
N LEU A 48 0.23 -0.52 -12.89
CA LEU A 48 -0.87 -1.22 -12.24
C LEU A 48 -0.43 -1.94 -10.96
N PHE A 49 0.76 -2.54 -10.96
CA PHE A 49 1.33 -3.19 -9.78
C PHE A 49 1.55 -2.21 -8.63
N VAL A 50 2.16 -1.06 -8.91
CA VAL A 50 2.39 -0.03 -7.88
C VAL A 50 1.06 0.46 -7.30
N TRP A 51 0.07 0.75 -8.14
CA TRP A 51 -1.27 1.14 -7.67
C TRP A 51 -1.92 0.05 -6.82
N MET A 52 -1.87 -1.21 -7.26
CA MET A 52 -2.44 -2.34 -6.52
C MET A 52 -1.83 -2.48 -5.12
N VAL A 53 -0.49 -2.39 -5.01
CA VAL A 53 0.23 -2.53 -3.74
C VAL A 53 -0.17 -1.43 -2.75
N PHE A 54 -0.23 -0.18 -3.19
CA PHE A 54 -0.57 0.93 -2.29
C PHE A 54 -2.06 1.00 -1.94
N ILE A 55 -2.96 0.58 -2.84
CA ILE A 55 -4.38 0.39 -2.50
C ILE A 55 -4.51 -0.70 -1.43
N GLY A 56 -3.81 -1.83 -1.60
CA GLY A 56 -3.78 -2.92 -0.63
C GLY A 56 -3.24 -2.49 0.73
N ALA A 57 -2.12 -1.77 0.76
CA ALA A 57 -1.54 -1.24 1.98
C ALA A 57 -2.49 -0.33 2.74
N THR A 58 -3.18 0.58 2.01
CA THR A 58 -4.17 1.48 2.62
C THR A 58 -5.39 0.73 3.15
N ALA A 59 -5.84 -0.32 2.45
CA ALA A 59 -6.99 -1.12 2.87
C ALA A 59 -6.67 -2.05 4.06
N ALA A 60 -5.44 -2.55 4.14
CA ALA A 60 -5.00 -3.44 5.22
C ALA A 60 -4.74 -2.71 6.54
N TYR A 61 -4.37 -1.42 6.50
CA TYR A 61 -4.03 -0.67 7.71
C TYR A 61 -5.15 -0.67 8.79
N PRO A 62 -6.43 -0.36 8.48
CA PRO A 62 -7.50 -0.35 9.48
C PRO A 62 -7.93 -1.73 9.98
N MET A 63 -7.39 -2.83 9.41
CA MET A 63 -7.62 -4.20 9.85
C MET A 63 -6.60 -4.67 10.92
N GLY A 64 -5.58 -3.86 11.21
CA GLY A 64 -4.50 -4.27 12.11
C GLY A 64 -3.53 -5.30 11.51
N GLU A 65 -3.66 -5.64 10.25
CA GLU A 65 -2.85 -6.68 9.57
C GLU A 65 -1.39 -6.28 9.35
N HIS A 66 -1.04 -5.01 9.63
CA HIS A 66 0.34 -4.52 9.56
C HIS A 66 1.20 -4.91 10.76
N MET A 67 0.64 -5.61 11.75
CA MET A 67 1.35 -5.92 12.98
C MET A 67 1.95 -7.33 12.96
N ALA A 68 3.14 -7.44 12.39
CA ALA A 68 3.91 -8.68 12.36
C ALA A 68 4.38 -9.18 13.74
N PHE A 69 4.25 -8.37 14.81
CA PHE A 69 4.77 -8.68 16.15
C PHE A 69 3.69 -8.94 17.20
N THR A 70 2.53 -9.47 16.80
CA THR A 70 1.42 -9.82 17.71
C THR A 70 1.87 -10.68 18.89
N SER A 71 2.68 -11.69 18.66
CA SER A 71 3.17 -12.59 19.71
C SER A 71 4.03 -11.89 20.77
N LEU A 72 4.85 -10.92 20.37
CA LEU A 72 5.67 -10.14 21.30
C LEU A 72 4.81 -9.18 22.13
N LEU A 73 3.85 -8.54 21.50
CA LEU A 73 2.94 -7.60 22.13
C LEU A 73 1.97 -8.29 23.10
N LEU A 74 1.49 -9.51 22.76
CA LEU A 74 0.69 -10.35 23.66
C LEU A 74 1.46 -10.67 24.95
N LYS A 75 2.76 -10.96 24.85
CA LYS A 75 3.62 -11.23 26.00
C LYS A 75 3.87 -9.98 26.87
N LEU A 76 3.85 -8.78 26.26
CA LEU A 76 3.97 -7.49 26.95
C LEU A 76 2.66 -7.02 27.60
N ARG A 77 1.52 -7.61 27.26
CA ARG A 77 0.19 -7.26 27.80
C ARG A 77 0.11 -7.41 29.34
N THR A 78 0.98 -8.24 29.93
CA THR A 78 1.08 -8.39 31.39
C THR A 78 1.62 -7.15 32.11
N ARG A 79 2.26 -6.21 31.40
CA ARG A 79 2.83 -4.96 31.93
C ARG A 79 2.23 -3.75 31.25
N PRO A 80 1.14 -3.15 31.77
CA PRO A 80 0.35 -2.13 31.05
C PRO A 80 1.15 -0.88 30.65
N ARG A 81 2.13 -0.47 31.45
CA ARG A 81 2.99 0.69 31.13
C ARG A 81 3.93 0.39 29.96
N VAL A 82 4.52 -0.80 29.92
CA VAL A 82 5.42 -1.22 28.84
C VAL A 82 4.63 -1.42 27.55
N PHE A 83 3.43 -1.99 27.64
CA PHE A 83 2.53 -2.16 26.50
C PHE A 83 2.12 -0.80 25.90
N ALA A 84 1.74 0.18 26.72
CA ALA A 84 1.38 1.52 26.25
C ALA A 84 2.58 2.24 25.58
N ALA A 85 3.78 2.12 26.16
CA ALA A 85 4.99 2.68 25.58
C ALA A 85 5.35 2.03 24.23
N ALA A 86 5.24 0.70 24.12
CA ALA A 86 5.47 -0.03 22.89
C ALA A 86 4.47 0.37 21.80
N THR A 87 3.19 0.49 22.15
CA THR A 87 2.12 0.97 21.24
C THR A 87 2.42 2.36 20.70
N ALA A 88 2.78 3.29 21.59
CA ALA A 88 3.13 4.65 21.20
C ALA A 88 4.36 4.70 20.30
N LEU A 89 5.38 3.90 20.60
CA LEU A 89 6.59 3.79 19.78
C LEU A 89 6.28 3.25 18.38
N ILE A 90 5.48 2.18 18.28
CA ILE A 90 5.10 1.61 16.97
C ILE A 90 4.35 2.67 16.14
N ARG A 91 3.38 3.37 16.72
CA ARG A 91 2.64 4.42 16.02
C ARG A 91 3.53 5.58 15.60
N ALA A 92 4.47 5.98 16.44
CA ALA A 92 5.45 7.02 16.11
C ALA A 92 6.35 6.59 14.94
N LEU A 93 6.78 5.33 14.91
CA LEU A 93 7.56 4.78 13.79
C LEU A 93 6.76 4.71 12.49
N VAL A 94 5.47 4.31 12.57
CA VAL A 94 4.57 4.32 11.40
C VAL A 94 4.39 5.75 10.87
N LEU A 95 4.15 6.72 11.75
CA LEU A 95 4.02 8.12 11.35
C LEU A 95 5.33 8.64 10.71
N LEU A 96 6.48 8.34 11.30
CA LEU A 96 7.77 8.70 10.73
C LEU A 96 7.95 8.11 9.34
N ALA A 97 7.66 6.82 9.17
CA ALA A 97 7.73 6.15 7.87
C ALA A 97 6.78 6.79 6.86
N CYS A 98 5.53 7.09 7.24
CA CYS A 98 4.56 7.76 6.37
C CYS A 98 5.05 9.16 5.95
N VAL A 99 5.63 9.94 6.85
CA VAL A 99 6.18 11.27 6.53
C VAL A 99 7.35 11.17 5.56
N LEU A 100 8.28 10.23 5.79
CA LEU A 100 9.44 10.04 4.91
C LEU A 100 9.00 9.57 3.51
N VAL A 101 8.06 8.62 3.44
CA VAL A 101 7.54 8.14 2.15
C VAL A 101 6.76 9.25 1.45
N ALA A 102 5.90 9.99 2.16
CA ALA A 102 5.16 11.11 1.58
C ALA A 102 6.10 12.19 1.03
N TRP A 103 7.14 12.52 1.77
CA TRP A 103 8.15 13.49 1.35
C TRP A 103 8.89 13.04 0.08
N GLY A 104 9.40 11.81 0.07
CA GLY A 104 10.06 11.25 -1.11
C GLY A 104 9.14 11.11 -2.32
N ALA A 105 7.91 10.65 -2.10
CA ALA A 105 6.90 10.54 -3.16
C ALA A 105 6.51 11.90 -3.72
N TRP A 106 6.41 12.93 -2.88
CA TRP A 106 6.15 14.31 -3.31
C TRP A 106 7.25 14.85 -4.21
N GLN A 107 8.52 14.66 -3.83
CA GLN A 107 9.66 15.08 -4.67
C GLN A 107 9.62 14.39 -6.04
N GLN A 108 9.41 13.07 -6.04
CA GLN A 108 9.29 12.29 -7.27
C GLN A 108 8.07 12.70 -8.11
N PHE A 109 6.96 13.03 -7.47
CA PHE A 109 5.75 13.51 -8.13
C PHE A 109 6.00 14.81 -8.88
N VAL A 110 6.62 15.80 -8.20
CA VAL A 110 6.91 17.11 -8.82
C VAL A 110 7.85 16.96 -10.01
N VAL A 111 8.93 16.20 -9.89
CA VAL A 111 9.86 15.94 -11.00
C VAL A 111 9.18 15.14 -12.12
N GLY A 112 8.26 14.24 -11.76
CA GLY A 112 7.53 13.39 -12.71
C GLY A 112 6.47 14.16 -13.53
N LEU A 113 6.06 15.37 -13.16
CA LEU A 113 5.09 16.15 -13.91
C LEU A 113 5.63 16.57 -15.28
N ASP A 114 6.91 16.91 -15.34
CA ASP A 114 7.56 17.34 -16.59
C ASP A 114 8.15 16.17 -17.39
N SER A 115 8.15 14.98 -16.79
CA SER A 115 8.69 13.76 -17.38
C SER A 115 7.56 12.86 -17.92
N HIS A 116 7.75 12.28 -19.09
CA HIS A 116 6.80 11.37 -19.70
C HIS A 116 7.42 10.01 -19.94
N SER A 117 6.61 8.96 -19.83
CA SER A 117 6.99 7.62 -20.22
C SER A 117 7.42 7.56 -21.68
N VAL A 118 8.50 6.82 -21.95
CA VAL A 118 9.07 6.71 -23.30
C VAL A 118 8.19 5.89 -24.24
N VAL A 119 7.40 4.96 -23.71
CA VAL A 119 6.63 3.99 -24.52
C VAL A 119 5.17 4.42 -24.65
N ILE A 120 4.51 4.75 -23.55
CA ILE A 120 3.06 5.04 -23.53
C ILE A 120 2.79 6.57 -23.50
N GLY A 121 3.77 7.37 -23.02
CA GLY A 121 3.66 8.82 -22.97
C GLY A 121 2.87 9.38 -21.78
N TYR A 122 2.56 8.56 -20.76
CA TYR A 122 1.89 9.08 -19.56
C TYR A 122 2.88 9.87 -18.67
N PRO A 123 2.41 10.84 -17.87
CA PRO A 123 3.27 11.58 -16.94
C PRO A 123 3.90 10.62 -15.91
N ALA A 124 5.22 10.68 -15.74
CA ALA A 124 5.93 9.82 -14.80
C ALA A 124 5.48 10.03 -13.34
N ALA A 125 4.83 11.15 -13.05
CA ALA A 125 4.18 11.47 -11.78
C ALA A 125 3.12 10.42 -11.33
N LEU A 126 2.54 9.65 -12.26
CA LEU A 126 1.57 8.60 -11.93
C LEU A 126 2.16 7.42 -11.15
N LEU A 127 3.49 7.23 -11.18
CA LEU A 127 4.16 6.18 -10.43
C LEU A 127 4.28 6.48 -8.92
N PRO A 128 4.75 7.68 -8.49
CA PRO A 128 4.84 8.01 -7.07
C PRO A 128 3.49 8.43 -6.46
N LEU A 129 2.49 8.77 -7.27
CA LEU A 129 1.18 9.24 -6.81
C LEU A 129 0.49 8.29 -5.83
N PRO A 130 0.36 6.97 -6.08
CA PRO A 130 -0.28 6.05 -5.13
C PRO A 130 0.49 5.92 -3.82
N ALA A 131 1.82 6.03 -3.84
CA ALA A 131 2.64 6.05 -2.63
C ALA A 131 2.35 7.30 -1.79
N LEU A 132 2.23 8.46 -2.43
CA LEU A 132 1.88 9.71 -1.78
C LEU A 132 0.48 9.64 -1.14
N LEU A 133 -0.52 9.21 -1.90
CA LEU A 133 -1.90 9.11 -1.41
C LEU A 133 -2.03 8.11 -0.25
N SER A 134 -1.40 6.94 -0.39
CA SER A 134 -1.41 5.89 0.63
C SER A 134 -0.71 6.34 1.92
N SER A 135 0.48 6.93 1.81
CA SER A 135 1.23 7.39 2.98
C SER A 135 0.51 8.51 3.74
N VAL A 136 -0.15 9.43 3.03
CA VAL A 136 -0.99 10.45 3.66
C VAL A 136 -2.20 9.81 4.34
N ALA A 137 -2.90 8.89 3.68
CA ALA A 137 -4.08 8.22 4.24
C ALA A 137 -3.72 7.40 5.49
N ILE A 138 -2.67 6.58 5.43
CA ILE A 138 -2.18 5.78 6.57
C ILE A 138 -1.68 6.70 7.69
N GLY A 139 -0.94 7.77 7.35
CA GLY A 139 -0.44 8.74 8.32
C GLY A 139 -1.57 9.44 9.08
N VAL A 140 -2.64 9.83 8.40
CA VAL A 140 -3.82 10.42 9.04
C VAL A 140 -4.51 9.40 9.96
N MET A 141 -4.69 8.15 9.51
CA MET A 141 -5.28 7.10 10.36
C MET A 141 -4.42 6.84 11.60
N ALA A 142 -3.10 6.70 11.44
CA ALA A 142 -2.16 6.49 12.55
C ALA A 142 -2.14 7.66 13.54
N LEU A 143 -2.24 8.89 13.04
CA LEU A 143 -2.31 10.10 13.88
C LEU A 143 -3.59 10.12 14.70
N VAL A 144 -4.74 9.82 14.08
CA VAL A 144 -6.04 9.76 14.78
C VAL A 144 -6.00 8.70 15.88
N GLU A 145 -5.47 7.51 15.60
CA GLU A 145 -5.33 6.43 16.60
C GLU A 145 -4.37 6.81 17.73
N LEU A 146 -3.29 7.53 17.44
CA LEU A 146 -2.35 8.01 18.44
C LEU A 146 -2.99 9.04 19.37
N VAL A 147 -3.75 10.00 18.80
CA VAL A 147 -4.45 11.06 19.58
C VAL A 147 -5.57 10.45 20.43
N ARG A 148 -6.33 9.51 19.88
CA ARG A 148 -7.43 8.82 20.60
C ARG A 148 -6.94 7.81 21.63
N ARG A 149 -5.63 7.50 21.63
CA ARG A 149 -5.01 6.47 22.49
C ARG A 149 -5.73 5.12 22.39
N GLU A 150 -6.26 4.80 21.22
CA GLU A 150 -6.96 3.53 21.02
C GLU A 150 -5.97 2.36 21.25
N PRO A 151 -6.39 1.29 21.96
CA PRO A 151 -5.55 0.10 22.08
C PRO A 151 -5.28 -0.49 20.69
N LEU A 152 -4.13 -1.17 20.54
CA LEU A 152 -3.83 -1.88 19.29
C LEU A 152 -4.87 -2.98 19.09
N ASP A 153 -5.54 -2.97 17.93
CA ASP A 153 -6.40 -4.06 17.48
C ASP A 153 -5.53 -5.14 16.85
N PHE A 154 -5.60 -6.36 17.39
CA PHE A 154 -4.75 -7.47 16.94
C PHE A 154 -5.38 -8.28 15.80
N GLY A 155 -6.46 -7.77 15.19
CA GLY A 155 -7.15 -8.47 14.11
C GLY A 155 -7.61 -9.88 14.51
N HIS A 156 -7.73 -10.77 13.54
CA HIS A 156 -8.25 -12.15 13.71
C HIS A 156 -7.28 -13.12 14.41
N ALA A 157 -6.16 -12.67 14.96
CA ALA A 157 -5.19 -13.56 15.64
C ALA A 157 -5.71 -14.15 16.95
N THR A 158 -6.87 -13.70 17.46
CA THR A 158 -7.49 -14.22 18.69
C THR A 158 -8.50 -15.36 18.45
N ASP A 159 -8.83 -15.67 17.20
CA ASP A 159 -9.84 -16.69 16.87
C ASP A 159 -9.23 -18.08 16.59
N LEU A 160 -7.93 -18.26 16.83
CA LEU A 160 -7.19 -19.52 16.57
C LEU A 160 -6.70 -20.23 17.86
N GLU A 161 -7.27 -19.91 19.04
CA GLU A 161 -7.06 -20.69 20.28
C GLU A 161 -8.33 -21.38 20.74
#